data_cdb3e406e1254a0111c7755b23627de3
#
_entry.id   cdb3e406e1254a0111c7755b23627de3
#
_cell.length_a   1.000
_cell.length_b   1.000
_cell.length_c   1.000
_cell.angle_alpha   90.00
_cell.angle_beta   90.00
_cell.angle_gamma   90.00
#
_symmetry.space_group_name_H-M   'P 1'
#
loop_
_entity.id
_entity.type
_entity.pdbx_description
1 polymer ?
#
loop_
_entity_poly.entity_id
_entity_poly.type
_entity_poly.pdbx_seq_one_letter_code
_entity_poly.pdbx_strand_id
1 'polypeptide(L)'
;MNSVARFKRVYVEITSSCNLHCSFCQETLRKPHFMSVDEFRTVIERIGHYTNYIYLHVKGEPLLHPQLGEILKICQDADMTVNLTTNATLIKEKLPVLLEYPVHQINVSLHSADDNDCIDMDSYIHNLFESCETLLDKTDTEISLRLWNTKKEPFLFGEKNCTIKRHLYVNVQSPFEWPDVNSTYCNERGFCQGLRQHMAILCDGTVVP
;
A
#
# COMPACT_ATOMS: atom_id res chain seq x y z
N MET A 1 30.57 8.45 1.33
CA MET A 1 30.09 9.06 0.08
C MET A 1 28.58 9.03 0.15
N ASN A 2 27.93 10.18 0.29
CA ASN A 2 26.47 10.23 0.31
C ASN A 2 25.98 9.87 -1.09
N SER A 3 25.42 8.66 -1.26
CA SER A 3 24.75 8.30 -2.49
C SER A 3 23.50 9.17 -2.62
N VAL A 4 23.46 10.02 -3.63
CA VAL A 4 22.24 10.75 -3.97
C VAL A 4 21.20 9.70 -4.37
N ALA A 5 20.16 9.55 -3.59
CA ALA A 5 19.08 8.61 -3.89
C ALA A 5 18.56 8.88 -5.32
N ARG A 6 18.65 7.88 -6.20
CA ARG A 6 18.27 8.01 -7.61
C ARG A 6 16.76 7.96 -7.80
N PHE A 7 16.06 7.19 -6.96
CA PHE A 7 14.61 7.04 -6.99
C PHE A 7 13.99 7.64 -5.72
N LYS A 8 12.90 8.38 -5.91
CA LYS A 8 12.12 8.91 -4.77
C LYS A 8 11.23 7.84 -4.14
N ARG A 9 10.80 6.86 -4.94
CA ARG A 9 9.91 5.79 -4.51
C ARG A 9 10.27 4.50 -5.23
N VAL A 10 10.47 3.46 -4.47
CA VAL A 10 10.59 2.11 -4.99
C VAL A 10 9.47 1.28 -4.41
N TYR A 11 8.67 0.71 -5.29
CA TYR A 11 7.60 -0.20 -4.92
C TYR A 11 8.16 -1.62 -4.95
N VAL A 12 7.89 -2.40 -3.91
CA VAL A 12 8.25 -3.82 -3.83
C VAL A 12 6.96 -4.59 -3.57
N GLU A 13 6.51 -5.31 -4.58
CA GLU A 13 5.33 -6.17 -4.47
C GLU A 13 5.72 -7.43 -3.72
N ILE A 14 5.45 -7.49 -2.42
CA ILE A 14 5.77 -8.67 -1.61
C ILE A 14 4.80 -9.83 -1.85
N THR A 15 3.63 -9.55 -2.42
CA THR A 15 2.68 -10.56 -2.89
C THR A 15 1.77 -10.01 -3.98
N SER A 16 1.38 -10.87 -4.92
CA SER A 16 0.33 -10.59 -5.90
C SER A 16 -1.04 -11.15 -5.48
N SER A 17 -1.11 -11.87 -4.34
CA SER A 17 -2.35 -12.41 -3.79
C SER A 17 -3.17 -11.33 -3.07
N CYS A 18 -4.48 -11.33 -3.27
CA CYS A 18 -5.40 -10.47 -2.54
C CYS A 18 -6.61 -11.29 -2.08
N ASN A 19 -7.17 -10.94 -0.95
CA ASN A 19 -8.39 -11.55 -0.41
C ASN A 19 -9.68 -10.82 -0.83
N LEU A 20 -9.56 -9.75 -1.62
CA LEU A 20 -10.68 -9.01 -2.20
C LEU A 20 -10.62 -9.03 -3.73
N HIS A 21 -11.78 -8.73 -4.38
CA HIS A 21 -11.92 -8.67 -5.83
C HIS A 21 -12.60 -7.34 -6.21
N CYS A 22 -11.88 -6.24 -5.99
CA CYS A 22 -12.41 -4.91 -6.25
C CYS A 22 -12.61 -4.68 -7.76
N SER A 23 -13.75 -4.11 -8.15
CA SER A 23 -14.15 -3.86 -9.54
C SER A 23 -13.19 -2.91 -10.27
N PHE A 24 -12.57 -1.99 -9.54
CA PHE A 24 -11.58 -1.03 -10.05
C PHE A 24 -10.16 -1.59 -10.13
N CYS A 25 -9.89 -2.76 -9.56
CA CYS A 25 -8.56 -3.36 -9.59
C CYS A 25 -8.35 -4.10 -10.91
N GLN A 26 -7.35 -3.65 -11.67
CA GLN A 26 -7.02 -4.33 -12.92
C GLN A 26 -6.61 -5.79 -12.66
N GLU A 27 -7.24 -6.72 -13.34
CA GLU A 27 -6.89 -8.14 -13.28
C GLU A 27 -5.42 -8.36 -13.68
N THR A 28 -4.81 -9.36 -13.09
CA THR A 28 -3.47 -9.81 -13.46
C THR A 28 -3.52 -11.25 -13.94
N LEU A 29 -2.83 -11.52 -15.05
CA LEU A 29 -2.66 -12.89 -15.58
C LEU A 29 -1.53 -13.65 -14.85
N ARG A 30 -0.79 -12.97 -13.96
CA ARG A 30 0.26 -13.59 -13.16
C ARG A 30 -0.34 -14.54 -12.13
N LYS A 31 0.31 -15.68 -11.93
CA LYS A 31 -0.08 -16.61 -10.85
C LYS A 31 0.12 -15.92 -9.50
N PRO A 32 -0.81 -16.13 -8.53
CA PRO A 32 -0.62 -15.69 -7.16
C PRO A 32 0.73 -16.16 -6.61
N HIS A 33 1.49 -15.24 -6.03
CA HIS A 33 2.82 -15.51 -5.50
C HIS A 33 3.08 -14.67 -4.25
N PHE A 34 3.88 -15.23 -3.34
CA PHE A 34 4.45 -14.52 -2.20
C PHE A 34 5.97 -14.50 -2.39
N MET A 35 6.56 -13.32 -2.36
CA MET A 35 8.02 -13.17 -2.39
C MET A 35 8.61 -13.80 -1.13
N SER A 36 9.55 -14.72 -1.28
CA SER A 36 10.20 -15.31 -0.12
C SER A 36 11.06 -14.29 0.63
N VAL A 37 11.35 -14.57 1.89
CA VAL A 37 12.21 -13.70 2.73
C VAL A 37 13.61 -13.54 2.13
N ASP A 38 14.17 -14.58 1.51
CA ASP A 38 15.50 -14.52 0.88
C ASP A 38 15.50 -13.70 -0.41
N GLU A 39 14.43 -13.81 -1.23
CA GLU A 39 14.23 -12.95 -2.39
C GLU A 39 14.10 -11.49 -1.96
N PHE A 40 13.28 -11.23 -0.94
CA PHE A 40 13.09 -9.89 -0.40
C PHE A 40 14.41 -9.31 0.15
N ARG A 41 15.19 -10.08 0.88
CA ARG A 41 16.54 -9.68 1.37
C ARG A 41 17.44 -9.28 0.20
N THR A 42 17.46 -10.10 -0.85
CA THR A 42 18.24 -9.79 -2.07
C THR A 42 17.79 -8.49 -2.73
N VAL A 43 16.47 -8.24 -2.76
CA VAL A 43 15.92 -6.97 -3.29
C VAL A 43 16.42 -5.80 -2.45
N ILE A 44 16.27 -5.85 -1.11
CA ILE A 44 16.67 -4.76 -0.21
C ILE A 44 18.17 -4.46 -0.32
N GLU A 45 19.02 -5.48 -0.36
CA GLU A 45 20.47 -5.32 -0.54
C GLU A 45 20.81 -4.57 -1.84
N ARG A 46 20.11 -4.87 -2.93
CA ARG A 46 20.34 -4.25 -4.23
C ARG A 46 19.82 -2.82 -4.33
N ILE A 47 18.64 -2.55 -3.78
CA ILE A 47 18.02 -1.22 -3.89
C ILE A 47 18.53 -0.23 -2.85
N GLY A 48 19.10 -0.67 -1.73
CA GLY A 48 19.56 0.17 -0.63
C GLY A 48 20.58 1.23 -1.03
N HIS A 49 21.29 1.04 -2.16
CA HIS A 49 22.20 2.06 -2.73
C HIS A 49 21.46 3.19 -3.49
N TYR A 50 20.16 3.00 -3.79
CA TYR A 50 19.39 3.91 -4.66
C TYR A 50 18.24 4.59 -3.95
N THR A 51 17.77 4.02 -2.84
CA THR A 51 16.67 4.56 -2.01
C THR A 51 16.76 3.99 -0.60
N ASN A 52 16.25 4.76 0.35
CA ASN A 52 15.90 4.28 1.69
C ASN A 52 14.37 4.33 1.93
N TYR A 53 13.57 4.55 0.86
CA TYR A 53 12.14 4.74 0.95
C TYR A 53 11.42 3.74 0.06
N ILE A 54 10.67 2.81 0.66
CA ILE A 54 10.00 1.74 -0.07
C ILE A 54 8.51 1.67 0.23
N TYR A 55 7.77 1.14 -0.75
CA TYR A 55 6.34 0.89 -0.69
C TYR A 55 6.09 -0.59 -0.90
N LEU A 56 5.55 -1.30 0.11
CA LEU A 56 5.36 -2.75 0.05
C LEU A 56 4.06 -3.15 -0.66
N HIS A 57 3.80 -2.54 -1.80
CA HIS A 57 2.66 -2.89 -2.64
C HIS A 57 2.90 -2.48 -4.10
N VAL A 58 2.31 -3.22 -5.01
CA VAL A 58 1.96 -2.82 -6.37
C VAL A 58 0.54 -3.31 -6.61
N LYS A 59 0.34 -4.62 -6.56
CA LYS A 59 -0.93 -5.33 -6.47
C LYS A 59 -0.94 -6.24 -5.24
N GLY A 60 -2.03 -6.96 -5.02
CA GLY A 60 -2.16 -7.85 -3.88
C GLY A 60 -2.44 -7.12 -2.55
N GLU A 61 -2.54 -7.89 -1.49
CA GLU A 61 -2.75 -7.41 -0.13
C GLU A 61 -1.53 -7.76 0.74
N PRO A 62 -0.69 -6.80 1.11
CA PRO A 62 0.54 -7.10 1.85
C PRO A 62 0.32 -7.71 3.22
N LEU A 63 -0.81 -7.44 3.89
CA LEU A 63 -1.12 -8.06 5.18
C LEU A 63 -1.45 -9.57 5.06
N LEU A 64 -1.70 -10.09 3.85
CA LEU A 64 -1.78 -11.53 3.62
C LEU A 64 -0.43 -12.24 3.72
N HIS A 65 0.68 -11.50 3.61
CA HIS A 65 1.99 -12.16 3.56
C HIS A 65 2.26 -12.95 4.86
N PRO A 66 2.53 -14.28 4.78
CA PRO A 66 2.68 -15.11 5.98
C PRO A 66 3.89 -14.72 6.82
N GLN A 67 4.94 -14.20 6.19
CA GLN A 67 6.19 -13.80 6.84
C GLN A 67 6.34 -12.27 6.88
N LEU A 68 5.24 -11.53 7.03
CA LEU A 68 5.27 -10.05 7.06
C LEU A 68 6.23 -9.53 8.14
N GLY A 69 6.26 -10.15 9.31
CA GLY A 69 7.17 -9.74 10.41
C GLY A 69 8.64 -9.83 10.02
N GLU A 70 9.05 -10.91 9.35
CA GLU A 70 10.42 -11.09 8.88
C GLU A 70 10.79 -10.05 7.79
N ILE A 71 9.85 -9.76 6.90
CA ILE A 71 9.99 -8.71 5.87
C ILE A 71 10.19 -7.34 6.51
N LEU A 72 9.34 -6.97 7.46
CA LEU A 72 9.43 -5.68 8.16
C LEU A 72 10.71 -5.58 9.00
N LYS A 73 11.12 -6.69 9.63
CA LYS A 73 12.40 -6.76 10.33
C LYS A 73 13.58 -6.49 9.40
N ILE A 74 13.61 -7.08 8.20
CA ILE A 74 14.66 -6.81 7.21
C ILE A 74 14.68 -5.33 6.83
N CYS A 75 13.51 -4.71 6.67
CA CYS A 75 13.43 -3.28 6.38
C CYS A 75 14.03 -2.44 7.52
N GLN A 76 13.69 -2.78 8.76
CA GLN A 76 14.22 -2.11 9.95
C GLN A 76 15.74 -2.28 10.06
N ASP A 77 16.26 -3.50 9.91
CA ASP A 77 17.70 -3.80 9.98
C ASP A 77 18.49 -3.06 8.86
N ALA A 78 17.83 -2.75 7.74
CA ALA A 78 18.41 -2.01 6.61
C ALA A 78 18.14 -0.49 6.63
N ASP A 79 17.56 0.05 7.71
CA ASP A 79 17.18 1.46 7.86
C ASP A 79 16.29 1.99 6.71
N MET A 80 15.34 1.13 6.28
CA MET A 80 14.37 1.48 5.23
C MET A 80 13.14 2.14 5.83
N THR A 81 12.74 3.29 5.27
CA THR A 81 11.45 3.92 5.55
C THR A 81 10.36 3.20 4.76
N VAL A 82 9.42 2.55 5.45
CA VAL A 82 8.42 1.70 4.84
C VAL A 82 7.06 2.38 4.79
N ASN A 83 6.43 2.35 3.61
CA ASN A 83 5.02 2.65 3.42
C ASN A 83 4.26 1.39 3.03
N LEU A 84 3.09 1.20 3.63
CA LEU A 84 2.20 0.09 3.39
C LEU A 84 0.88 0.61 2.80
N THR A 85 0.34 -0.07 1.79
CA THR A 85 -1.04 0.16 1.35
C THR A 85 -1.81 -1.14 1.50
N THR A 86 -2.96 -1.09 2.14
CA THR A 86 -3.74 -2.27 2.50
C THR A 86 -5.25 -2.00 2.36
N ASN A 87 -6.02 -3.05 2.10
CA ASN A 87 -7.47 -3.02 2.23
C ASN A 87 -7.94 -3.09 3.69
N ALA A 88 -7.00 -3.29 4.62
CA ALA A 88 -7.16 -3.33 6.07
C ALA A 88 -8.09 -4.43 6.63
N THR A 89 -8.55 -5.38 5.83
CA THR A 89 -9.39 -6.50 6.34
C THR A 89 -8.68 -7.34 7.39
N LEU A 90 -7.36 -7.38 7.35
CA LEU A 90 -6.50 -8.13 8.28
C LEU A 90 -5.77 -7.24 9.29
N ILE A 91 -6.12 -5.96 9.38
CA ILE A 91 -5.36 -5.00 10.21
C ILE A 91 -5.32 -5.41 11.69
N LYS A 92 -6.42 -5.90 12.23
CA LYS A 92 -6.52 -6.36 13.63
C LYS A 92 -5.67 -7.62 13.87
N GLU A 93 -5.68 -8.56 12.93
CA GLU A 93 -4.86 -9.79 13.00
C GLU A 93 -3.36 -9.47 12.98
N LYS A 94 -2.97 -8.52 12.12
CA LYS A 94 -1.56 -8.13 11.93
C LYS A 94 -1.09 -7.01 12.86
N LEU A 95 -1.98 -6.49 13.70
CA LEU A 95 -1.64 -5.43 14.65
C LEU A 95 -0.41 -5.75 15.53
N PRO A 96 -0.24 -6.96 16.09
CA PRO A 96 0.97 -7.29 16.87
C PRO A 96 2.26 -7.12 16.07
N VAL A 97 2.26 -7.53 14.80
CA VAL A 97 3.42 -7.40 13.90
C VAL A 97 3.71 -5.94 13.57
N LEU A 98 2.66 -5.13 13.33
CA LEU A 98 2.79 -3.71 13.03
C LEU A 98 3.21 -2.88 14.26
N LEU A 99 2.96 -3.37 15.47
CA LEU A 99 3.45 -2.77 16.70
C LEU A 99 4.90 -3.16 17.00
N GLU A 100 5.30 -4.38 16.66
CA GLU A 100 6.67 -4.85 16.83
C GLU A 100 7.63 -4.23 15.82
N TYR A 101 7.18 -4.06 14.57
CA TYR A 101 7.92 -3.44 13.46
C TYR A 101 7.13 -2.27 12.86
N PRO A 102 7.09 -1.11 13.53
CA PRO A 102 6.31 0.03 13.05
C PRO A 102 6.77 0.52 11.69
N VAL A 103 5.81 0.78 10.81
CA VAL A 103 6.06 1.36 9.49
C VAL A 103 5.86 2.87 9.54
N HIS A 104 6.48 3.61 8.62
CA HIS A 104 6.34 5.05 8.55
C HIS A 104 4.89 5.46 8.25
N GLN A 105 4.26 4.81 7.27
CA GLN A 105 2.89 5.16 6.88
C GLN A 105 2.08 3.94 6.46
N ILE A 106 0.81 3.90 6.91
CA ILE A 106 -0.20 2.95 6.45
C ILE A 106 -1.26 3.71 5.66
N ASN A 107 -1.43 3.33 4.40
CA ASN A 107 -2.51 3.82 3.55
C ASN A 107 -3.62 2.77 3.52
N VAL A 108 -4.79 3.11 4.04
CA VAL A 108 -5.95 2.23 4.05
C VAL A 108 -6.86 2.55 2.88
N SER A 109 -7.09 1.58 1.99
CA SER A 109 -7.99 1.70 0.85
C SER A 109 -9.43 1.41 1.29
N LEU A 110 -10.10 2.36 1.96
CA LEU A 110 -11.48 2.17 2.45
C LEU A 110 -12.47 1.83 1.34
N HIS A 111 -12.29 2.41 0.16
CA HIS A 111 -13.10 2.11 -1.02
C HIS A 111 -13.06 0.63 -1.45
N SER A 112 -12.04 -0.12 -1.03
CA SER A 112 -11.96 -1.56 -1.31
C SER A 112 -12.98 -2.36 -0.50
N ALA A 113 -13.26 -1.96 0.74
CA ALA A 113 -14.28 -2.64 1.55
C ALA A 113 -15.69 -2.35 1.03
N ASP A 114 -15.96 -1.10 0.63
CA ASP A 114 -17.24 -0.69 0.06
C ASP A 114 -17.57 -1.37 -1.29
N ASP A 115 -16.56 -1.79 -2.03
CA ASP A 115 -16.70 -2.46 -3.34
C ASP A 115 -16.84 -4.01 -3.22
N ASN A 116 -16.86 -4.55 -2.00
CA ASN A 116 -16.92 -6.00 -1.76
C ASN A 116 -18.05 -6.35 -0.78
N ASP A 117 -19.17 -6.83 -1.31
CA ASP A 117 -20.37 -7.18 -0.54
C ASP A 117 -20.17 -8.26 0.54
N CYS A 118 -19.05 -8.99 0.49
CA CYS A 118 -18.72 -10.00 1.50
C CYS A 118 -18.16 -9.41 2.81
N ILE A 119 -17.94 -8.10 2.86
CA ILE A 119 -17.40 -7.41 4.04
C ILE A 119 -18.55 -6.99 4.96
N ASP A 120 -18.52 -7.46 6.20
CA ASP A 120 -19.35 -6.88 7.27
C ASP A 120 -18.75 -5.53 7.68
N MET A 121 -19.38 -4.47 7.21
CA MET A 121 -18.87 -3.11 7.35
C MET A 121 -18.79 -2.64 8.80
N ASP A 122 -19.70 -3.04 9.65
CA ASP A 122 -19.69 -2.62 11.07
C ASP A 122 -18.48 -3.21 11.79
N SER A 123 -18.25 -4.50 11.62
CA SER A 123 -17.06 -5.18 12.17
C SER A 123 -15.75 -4.67 11.55
N TYR A 124 -15.74 -4.41 10.23
CA TYR A 124 -14.59 -3.88 9.54
C TYR A 124 -14.19 -2.51 10.10
N ILE A 125 -15.12 -1.58 10.17
CA ILE A 125 -14.90 -0.23 10.67
C ILE A 125 -14.46 -0.25 12.14
N HIS A 126 -15.14 -1.05 12.96
CA HIS A 126 -14.77 -1.21 14.37
C HIS A 126 -13.32 -1.69 14.53
N ASN A 127 -12.95 -2.78 13.86
CA ASN A 127 -11.61 -3.34 13.91
C ASN A 127 -10.53 -2.38 13.36
N LEU A 128 -10.87 -1.66 12.30
CA LEU A 128 -9.98 -0.66 11.71
C LEU A 128 -9.68 0.46 12.70
N PHE A 129 -10.71 1.09 13.29
CA PHE A 129 -10.51 2.22 14.18
C PHE A 129 -9.83 1.81 15.50
N GLU A 130 -10.19 0.67 16.08
CA GLU A 130 -9.51 0.12 17.26
C GLU A 130 -8.00 -0.10 16.98
N SER A 131 -7.68 -0.64 15.81
CA SER A 131 -6.30 -0.85 15.40
C SER A 131 -5.55 0.47 15.13
N CYS A 132 -6.21 1.42 14.47
CA CYS A 132 -5.66 2.75 14.25
C CYS A 132 -5.35 3.47 15.57
N GLU A 133 -6.26 3.45 16.52
CA GLU A 133 -6.04 4.04 17.84
C GLU A 133 -4.85 3.43 18.54
N THR A 134 -4.77 2.09 18.54
CA THR A 134 -3.66 1.38 19.18
C THR A 134 -2.31 1.70 18.53
N LEU A 135 -2.26 1.79 17.19
CA LEU A 135 -1.04 2.16 16.44
C LEU A 135 -0.62 3.60 16.77
N LEU A 136 -1.56 4.54 16.74
CA LEU A 136 -1.30 5.96 17.00
C LEU A 136 -0.84 6.23 18.43
N ASP A 137 -1.31 5.43 19.38
CA ASP A 137 -0.94 5.58 20.79
C ASP A 137 0.44 4.96 21.12
N LYS A 138 0.88 3.97 20.32
CA LYS A 138 2.10 3.19 20.61
C LYS A 138 3.23 3.40 19.62
N THR A 139 2.97 4.06 18.48
CA THR A 139 3.95 4.27 17.42
C THR A 139 3.83 5.67 16.82
N ASP A 140 4.82 6.07 16.01
CA ASP A 140 4.76 7.30 15.21
C ASP A 140 4.25 7.05 13.78
N THR A 141 3.57 5.93 13.54
CA THR A 141 3.02 5.58 12.23
C THR A 141 1.96 6.59 11.79
N GLU A 142 2.09 7.10 10.58
CA GLU A 142 1.04 7.91 9.95
C GLU A 142 0.00 7.02 9.29
N ILE A 143 -1.28 7.33 9.47
CA ILE A 143 -2.39 6.56 8.89
C ILE A 143 -3.20 7.47 7.96
N SER A 144 -3.33 7.04 6.70
CA SER A 144 -4.10 7.73 5.67
C SER A 144 -5.26 6.86 5.22
N LEU A 145 -6.47 7.23 5.59
CA LEU A 145 -7.71 6.60 5.13
C LEU A 145 -8.04 7.16 3.76
N ARG A 146 -7.96 6.34 2.72
CA ARG A 146 -8.20 6.72 1.34
C ARG A 146 -9.60 6.34 0.90
N LEU A 147 -10.34 7.32 0.40
CA LEU A 147 -11.66 7.15 -0.19
C LEU A 147 -11.60 7.57 -1.65
N TRP A 148 -12.05 6.69 -2.53
CA TRP A 148 -12.38 7.08 -3.89
C TRP A 148 -13.86 7.38 -3.98
N ASN A 149 -14.20 8.58 -4.41
CA ASN A 149 -15.59 9.02 -4.54
C ASN A 149 -16.20 8.43 -5.81
N THR A 150 -16.51 7.13 -5.76
CA THR A 150 -17.06 6.37 -6.89
C THR A 150 -18.58 6.40 -6.92
N LYS A 151 -19.25 6.68 -5.80
CA LYS A 151 -20.71 6.62 -5.64
C LYS A 151 -21.28 7.97 -5.22
N LYS A 152 -22.57 8.14 -5.49
CA LYS A 152 -23.31 9.37 -5.25
C LYS A 152 -23.48 9.76 -3.78
N GLU A 153 -23.17 8.88 -2.85
CA GLU A 153 -23.26 9.14 -1.40
C GLU A 153 -21.88 8.95 -0.76
N PRO A 154 -21.36 9.96 -0.03
CA PRO A 154 -20.09 9.85 0.66
C PRO A 154 -20.22 8.89 1.83
N PHE A 155 -19.40 7.84 1.80
CA PHE A 155 -19.51 6.69 2.69
C PHE A 155 -19.32 7.00 4.19
N LEU A 156 -18.38 7.84 4.64
CA LEU A 156 -18.12 8.06 6.08
C LEU A 156 -17.69 9.49 6.45
N PHE A 157 -16.93 10.18 5.63
CA PHE A 157 -16.23 11.41 6.04
C PHE A 157 -16.54 12.63 5.15
N GLY A 158 -17.54 12.54 4.28
CA GLY A 158 -17.86 13.61 3.33
C GLY A 158 -16.90 13.65 2.13
N GLU A 159 -16.89 14.78 1.44
CA GLU A 159 -16.21 14.94 0.14
C GLU A 159 -14.84 15.61 0.23
N LYS A 160 -14.33 15.89 1.42
CA LYS A 160 -13.11 16.69 1.60
C LYS A 160 -12.07 15.98 2.43
N ASN A 161 -10.81 16.23 2.07
CA ASN A 161 -9.69 15.84 2.89
C ASN A 161 -9.78 16.47 4.27
N CYS A 162 -9.54 15.68 5.30
CA CYS A 162 -9.51 16.19 6.68
C CYS A 162 -8.48 15.43 7.53
N THR A 163 -8.14 16.05 8.66
CA THR A 163 -7.37 15.41 9.73
C THR A 163 -8.33 15.06 10.85
N ILE A 164 -8.42 13.78 11.21
CA ILE A 164 -9.27 13.31 12.30
C ILE A 164 -8.59 13.59 13.65
N LYS A 165 -7.32 13.17 13.76
CA LYS A 165 -6.43 13.47 14.90
C LYS A 165 -4.98 13.44 14.42
N ARG A 166 -4.01 13.74 15.32
CA ARG A 166 -2.59 13.67 14.98
C ARG A 166 -2.27 12.33 14.29
N HIS A 167 -1.60 12.38 13.13
CA HIS A 167 -1.19 11.23 12.32
C HIS A 167 -2.33 10.39 11.72
N LEU A 168 -3.60 10.83 11.81
CA LEU A 168 -4.74 10.17 11.17
C LEU A 168 -5.44 11.12 10.20
N TYR A 169 -5.37 10.79 8.92
CA TYR A 169 -5.84 11.63 7.83
C TYR A 169 -6.89 10.92 6.97
N VAL A 170 -7.84 11.68 6.44
CA VAL A 170 -8.75 11.22 5.39
C VAL A 170 -8.36 11.89 4.08
N ASN A 171 -8.15 11.08 3.06
CA ASN A 171 -7.83 11.51 1.71
C ASN A 171 -8.94 11.07 0.75
N VAL A 172 -9.72 12.05 0.30
CA VAL A 172 -10.77 11.84 -0.70
C VAL A 172 -10.21 12.18 -2.08
N GLN A 173 -10.32 11.26 -3.01
CA GLN A 173 -9.80 11.41 -4.38
C GLN A 173 -10.84 10.94 -5.40
N SER A 174 -10.76 11.47 -6.61
CA SER A 174 -11.49 10.91 -7.74
C SER A 174 -10.95 9.51 -8.07
N PRO A 175 -11.80 8.60 -8.57
CA PRO A 175 -11.36 7.31 -9.04
C PRO A 175 -10.23 7.45 -10.05
N PHE A 176 -9.25 6.60 -9.94
CA PHE A 176 -8.17 6.50 -10.90
C PHE A 176 -8.51 5.40 -11.91
N GLU A 177 -8.52 5.74 -13.18
CA GLU A 177 -8.64 4.77 -14.27
C GLU A 177 -7.24 4.32 -14.69
N TRP A 178 -7.01 3.02 -14.68
CA TRP A 178 -5.76 2.46 -15.19
C TRP A 178 -5.63 2.70 -16.69
N PRO A 179 -4.47 3.15 -17.17
CA PRO A 179 -4.23 3.27 -18.61
C PRO A 179 -4.44 1.92 -19.29
N ASP A 180 -5.31 1.90 -20.30
CA ASP A 180 -5.49 0.75 -21.18
C ASP A 180 -4.97 1.12 -22.57
N VAL A 181 -4.21 0.21 -23.20
CA VAL A 181 -3.70 0.38 -24.58
C VAL A 181 -4.82 0.54 -25.59
N ASN A 182 -6.03 0.10 -25.27
CA ASN A 182 -7.23 0.24 -26.09
C ASN A 182 -8.06 1.49 -25.77
N SER A 183 -7.69 2.25 -24.72
CA SER A 183 -8.43 3.45 -24.34
C SER A 183 -8.13 4.60 -25.30
N THR A 184 -9.17 5.30 -25.73
CA THR A 184 -9.08 6.48 -26.60
C THR A 184 -8.52 7.72 -25.91
N TYR A 185 -8.25 7.68 -24.60
CA TYR A 185 -7.81 8.80 -23.77
C TYR A 185 -6.31 9.11 -23.82
N CYS A 186 -5.51 8.36 -24.57
CA CYS A 186 -4.05 8.52 -24.65
C CYS A 186 -3.55 9.69 -25.50
N ASN A 187 -4.36 10.71 -25.77
CA ASN A 187 -3.95 11.84 -26.62
C ASN A 187 -3.34 13.04 -25.88
N GLU A 188 -3.25 13.05 -24.59
CA GLU A 188 -2.54 14.10 -23.86
C GLU A 188 -1.03 13.80 -23.87
N ARG A 189 -0.29 14.60 -24.63
CA ARG A 189 1.18 14.63 -24.55
C ARG A 189 1.59 15.18 -23.19
N GLY A 190 1.91 14.30 -22.25
CA GLY A 190 2.35 14.64 -20.91
C GLY A 190 3.66 13.95 -20.55
N PHE A 191 4.43 14.57 -19.65
CA PHE A 191 5.61 13.96 -19.07
C PHE A 191 5.21 13.13 -17.84
N CYS A 192 5.40 11.81 -17.88
CA CYS A 192 5.14 10.94 -16.73
C CYS A 192 6.30 11.03 -15.73
N GLN A 193 6.08 11.68 -14.59
CA GLN A 193 7.06 11.73 -13.50
C GLN A 193 7.34 10.34 -12.90
N GLY A 194 6.39 9.41 -12.99
CA GLY A 194 6.55 8.02 -12.55
C GLY A 194 7.73 7.35 -13.23
N LEU A 195 7.81 7.43 -14.56
CA LEU A 195 8.91 6.84 -15.36
C LEU A 195 10.31 7.37 -14.98
N ARG A 196 10.38 8.53 -14.35
CA ARG A 196 11.66 9.16 -13.97
C ARG A 196 12.06 8.92 -12.53
N GLN A 197 11.10 8.82 -11.63
CA GLN A 197 11.33 8.90 -10.19
C GLN A 197 10.88 7.65 -9.43
N HIS A 198 10.09 6.80 -10.07
CA HIS A 198 9.54 5.60 -9.46
C HIS A 198 10.05 4.36 -10.18
N MET A 199 10.08 3.27 -9.48
CA MET A 199 10.39 1.94 -9.98
C MET A 199 9.55 0.94 -9.18
N ALA A 200 9.13 -0.14 -9.81
CA ALA A 200 8.51 -1.24 -9.10
C ALA A 200 9.23 -2.56 -9.35
N ILE A 201 9.31 -3.38 -8.32
CA ILE A 201 9.82 -4.74 -8.35
C ILE A 201 8.64 -5.64 -8.00
N LEU A 202 8.24 -6.48 -8.93
CA LEU A 202 7.13 -7.40 -8.77
C LEU A 202 7.56 -8.62 -7.95
N CYS A 203 6.60 -9.37 -7.42
CA CYS A 203 6.89 -10.52 -6.55
C CYS A 203 7.64 -11.68 -7.23
N ASP A 204 7.74 -11.67 -8.56
CA ASP A 204 8.56 -12.59 -9.37
C ASP A 204 9.95 -12.03 -9.71
N GLY A 205 10.31 -10.86 -9.16
CA GLY A 205 11.57 -10.18 -9.41
C GLY A 205 11.59 -9.31 -10.68
N THR A 206 10.52 -9.26 -11.46
CA THR A 206 10.42 -8.39 -12.63
C THR A 206 10.48 -6.93 -12.22
N VAL A 207 11.33 -6.14 -12.88
CA VAL A 207 11.44 -4.71 -12.64
C VAL A 207 10.66 -3.95 -13.71
N VAL A 208 9.79 -3.05 -13.28
CA VAL A 208 8.96 -2.20 -14.14
C VAL A 208 9.09 -0.73 -13.75
N PRO A 209 8.88 0.21 -14.69
CA PRO A 209 8.91 1.64 -14.41
C PRO A 209 7.73 2.09 -13.57
#